data_43535153539dbb5f6832eefd1614b1ac
#
_entry.id   43535153539dbb5f6832eefd1614b1ac
#
_cell.length_a   1.000
_cell.length_b   1.000
_cell.length_c   1.000
_cell.angle_alpha   90.00
_cell.angle_beta   90.00
_cell.angle_gamma   90.00
#
_symmetry.space_group_name_H-M   'P 1'
#
loop_
_entity.id
_entity.type
_entity.pdbx_description
1 polymer ?
#
loop_
_entity_poly.entity_id
_entity_poly.type
_entity_poly.pdbx_seq_one_letter_code
_entity_poly.pdbx_strand_id
1 'polypeptide(L)'
;LQKYRNLSANKEELAAHIKRKFGISLVFVGKADTPYGYIVVDHKNKVVFKGGEFLSIKELLQFEDAATRFAKIEQTIDDLLADNPKLTTADINRVLYRQFGTRIHRGTVSWNGETIQLRPEVTEQLRQSYLTSRGIHPSVHTATNNNPMPPQGNNIGNDIRVQSPANVGTADTNREWELNGNMDMSVDDEETQRNKWRR
;
A
#
# COMPACT_ATOMS: atom_id res chain seq x y z
N LEU A 1 0.84 12.35 20.30
CA LEU A 1 -0.41 11.59 20.31
C LEU A 1 -1.23 11.82 19.04
N GLN A 2 -1.50 13.07 18.65
CA GLN A 2 -2.36 13.42 17.51
C GLN A 2 -1.97 12.71 16.19
N LYS A 3 -0.68 12.70 15.83
CA LYS A 3 -0.18 11.98 14.65
C LYS A 3 -0.55 10.50 14.68
N TYR A 4 -0.36 9.83 15.82
CA TYR A 4 -0.65 8.40 15.94
C TYR A 4 -2.13 8.10 16.03
N ARG A 5 -2.95 9.00 16.61
CA ARG A 5 -4.40 8.91 16.51
C ARG A 5 -4.85 8.87 15.05
N ASN A 6 -4.31 9.77 14.22
CA ASN A 6 -4.63 9.80 12.79
C ASN A 6 -4.18 8.56 12.02
N LEU A 7 -3.24 7.77 12.55
CA LEU A 7 -2.79 6.50 11.98
C LEU A 7 -3.51 5.28 12.56
N SER A 8 -4.43 5.49 13.51
CA SER A 8 -5.13 4.43 14.22
C SER A 8 -6.62 4.48 13.93
N ALA A 9 -7.25 3.32 13.82
CA ALA A 9 -8.68 3.20 13.60
C ALA A 9 -9.50 3.22 14.91
N ASN A 10 -8.87 2.83 16.01
CA ASN A 10 -9.50 2.74 17.34
C ASN A 10 -8.47 2.96 18.45
N LYS A 11 -8.96 3.00 19.69
CA LYS A 11 -8.13 3.27 20.87
C LYS A 11 -7.13 2.16 21.18
N GLU A 12 -7.47 0.91 20.88
CA GLU A 12 -6.62 -0.26 21.09
C GLU A 12 -5.40 -0.19 20.15
N GLU A 13 -5.64 0.13 18.88
CA GLU A 13 -4.59 0.32 17.88
C GLU A 13 -3.70 1.52 18.22
N LEU A 14 -4.31 2.63 18.67
CA LEU A 14 -3.55 3.79 19.14
C LEU A 14 -2.64 3.41 20.31
N ALA A 15 -3.16 2.69 21.30
CA ALA A 15 -2.37 2.25 22.44
C ALA A 15 -1.23 1.32 22.02
N ALA A 16 -1.48 0.40 21.07
CA ALA A 16 -0.46 -0.49 20.52
C ALA A 16 0.63 0.29 19.76
N HIS A 17 0.25 1.26 18.92
CA HIS A 17 1.20 2.11 18.20
C HIS A 17 2.11 2.90 19.14
N ILE A 18 1.54 3.54 20.17
CA ILE A 18 2.29 4.32 21.18
C ILE A 18 3.23 3.42 21.96
N LYS A 19 2.74 2.25 22.39
CA LYS A 19 3.55 1.27 23.12
C LYS A 19 4.74 0.78 22.29
N ARG A 20 4.49 0.40 21.05
CA ARG A 20 5.53 -0.11 20.13
C ARG A 20 6.58 0.94 19.80
N LYS A 21 6.16 2.21 19.57
CA LYS A 21 7.09 3.26 19.11
C LYS A 21 7.87 3.91 20.26
N PHE A 22 7.24 4.07 21.43
CA PHE A 22 7.81 4.84 22.54
C PHE A 22 8.03 4.04 23.82
N GLY A 23 7.53 2.81 23.91
CA GLY A 23 7.53 2.06 25.17
C GLY A 23 6.56 2.63 26.23
N ILE A 24 5.64 3.49 25.81
CA ILE A 24 4.66 4.17 26.68
C ILE A 24 3.32 3.44 26.58
N SER A 25 2.68 3.21 27.73
CA SER A 25 1.33 2.65 27.76
C SER A 25 0.27 3.74 27.92
N LEU A 26 -0.79 3.66 27.12
CA LEU A 26 -2.03 4.41 27.32
C LEU A 26 -3.01 3.51 28.07
N VAL A 27 -3.46 3.95 29.25
CA VAL A 27 -4.43 3.24 30.06
C VAL A 27 -5.71 4.07 30.14
N PHE A 28 -6.76 3.57 29.52
CA PHE A 28 -8.07 4.23 29.52
C PHE A 28 -8.81 3.97 30.84
N VAL A 29 -9.45 5.00 31.39
CA VAL A 29 -10.14 4.98 32.67
C VAL A 29 -11.63 5.08 32.44
N GLY A 30 -12.39 4.14 33.01
CA GLY A 30 -13.84 4.07 32.88
C GLY A 30 -14.31 2.78 32.23
N LYS A 31 -15.52 2.81 31.66
CA LYS A 31 -16.07 1.66 30.93
C LYS A 31 -15.31 1.47 29.61
N ALA A 32 -15.18 0.21 29.17
CA ALA A 32 -14.45 -0.13 27.96
C ALA A 32 -14.89 0.69 26.73
N ASP A 33 -16.20 0.86 26.54
CA ASP A 33 -16.77 1.56 25.39
C ASP A 33 -16.87 3.08 25.58
N THR A 34 -16.90 3.56 26.82
CA THR A 34 -17.06 4.98 27.14
C THR A 34 -16.08 5.41 28.23
N PRO A 35 -14.79 5.43 27.96
CA PRO A 35 -13.81 5.92 28.92
C PRO A 35 -13.99 7.44 29.12
N TYR A 36 -13.89 7.88 30.35
CA TYR A 36 -13.98 9.31 30.68
C TYR A 36 -12.61 10.00 30.80
N GLY A 37 -11.54 9.21 30.75
CA GLY A 37 -10.17 9.72 30.82
C GLY A 37 -9.15 8.68 30.40
N TYR A 38 -7.89 9.08 30.42
CA TYR A 38 -6.75 8.16 30.24
C TYR A 38 -5.54 8.67 31.00
N ILE A 39 -4.60 7.74 31.24
CA ILE A 39 -3.29 8.04 31.82
C ILE A 39 -2.21 7.55 30.84
N VAL A 40 -1.09 8.23 30.88
CA VAL A 40 0.10 7.93 30.09
C VAL A 40 1.18 7.41 31.02
N VAL A 41 1.64 6.18 30.81
CA VAL A 41 2.63 5.53 31.67
C VAL A 41 3.91 5.35 30.88
N ASP A 42 4.95 6.07 31.28
CA ASP A 42 6.31 5.89 30.78
C ASP A 42 7.04 4.87 31.66
N HIS A 43 7.14 3.65 31.17
CA HIS A 43 7.77 2.55 31.91
C HIS A 43 9.29 2.75 32.06
N LYS A 44 9.94 3.42 31.11
CA LYS A 44 11.38 3.64 31.13
C LYS A 44 11.80 4.64 32.21
N ASN A 45 11.06 5.75 32.28
CA ASN A 45 11.35 6.82 33.23
C ASN A 45 10.54 6.67 34.54
N LYS A 46 9.67 5.64 34.63
CA LYS A 46 8.80 5.37 35.79
C LYS A 46 7.91 6.58 36.17
N VAL A 47 7.39 7.26 35.16
CA VAL A 47 6.54 8.45 35.31
C VAL A 47 5.13 8.17 34.78
N VAL A 48 4.15 8.74 35.46
CA VAL A 48 2.74 8.67 35.09
C VAL A 48 2.20 10.09 34.93
N PHE A 49 1.55 10.34 33.79
CA PHE A 49 0.95 11.63 33.46
C PHE A 49 -0.57 11.48 33.32
N LYS A 50 -1.30 12.55 33.64
CA LYS A 50 -2.73 12.64 33.29
C LYS A 50 -2.86 12.89 31.79
N GLY A 51 -3.67 12.07 31.12
CA GLY A 51 -3.85 12.18 29.68
C GLY A 51 -4.43 13.51 29.23
N GLY A 52 -5.31 14.11 30.02
CA GLY A 52 -5.92 15.41 29.75
C GLY A 52 -4.94 16.59 29.64
N GLU A 53 -3.70 16.42 30.09
CA GLU A 53 -2.63 17.42 29.90
C GLU A 53 -2.12 17.45 28.45
N PHE A 54 -2.33 16.39 27.69
CA PHE A 54 -1.90 16.29 26.28
C PHE A 54 -3.04 16.52 25.31
N LEU A 55 -4.15 15.79 25.48
CA LEU A 55 -5.37 15.86 24.68
C LEU A 55 -6.55 15.51 25.54
N SER A 56 -7.69 16.15 25.31
CA SER A 56 -8.93 15.71 25.96
C SER A 56 -9.30 14.30 25.49
N ILE A 57 -9.99 13.53 26.34
CA ILE A 57 -10.44 12.18 25.98
C ILE A 57 -11.36 12.20 24.75
N LYS A 58 -12.17 13.24 24.59
CA LYS A 58 -13.05 13.42 23.44
C LYS A 58 -12.24 13.59 22.13
N GLU A 59 -11.21 14.41 22.16
CA GLU A 59 -10.33 14.59 21.00
C GLU A 59 -9.51 13.35 20.69
N LEU A 60 -9.03 12.65 21.74
CA LEU A 60 -8.24 11.43 21.57
C LEU A 60 -9.06 10.32 20.91
N LEU A 61 -10.35 10.20 21.20
CA LEU A 61 -11.24 9.17 20.67
C LEU A 61 -11.97 9.56 19.38
N GLN A 62 -11.67 10.73 18.80
CA GLN A 62 -12.16 11.09 17.48
C GLN A 62 -11.37 10.39 16.39
N PHE A 63 -11.65 9.11 16.18
CA PHE A 63 -11.11 8.37 15.05
C PHE A 63 -11.91 8.67 13.79
N GLU A 64 -11.21 8.64 12.67
CA GLU A 64 -11.81 8.83 11.35
C GLU A 64 -12.56 7.55 10.94
N ASP A 65 -13.73 7.70 10.35
CA ASP A 65 -14.45 6.56 9.78
C ASP A 65 -13.76 6.04 8.50
N ALA A 66 -14.01 4.76 8.18
CA ALA A 66 -13.32 4.10 7.08
C ALA A 66 -13.67 4.72 5.72
N ALA A 67 -14.92 5.14 5.50
CA ALA A 67 -15.36 5.70 4.23
C ALA A 67 -14.65 7.04 3.94
N THR A 68 -14.62 7.94 4.93
CA THR A 68 -13.88 9.22 4.83
C THR A 68 -12.39 8.97 4.61
N ARG A 69 -11.84 7.98 5.27
CA ARG A 69 -10.43 7.62 5.14
C ARG A 69 -10.11 7.12 3.74
N PHE A 70 -10.89 6.19 3.22
CA PHE A 70 -10.70 5.67 1.88
C PHE A 70 -10.84 6.74 0.81
N ALA A 71 -11.80 7.65 0.93
CA ALA A 71 -11.94 8.79 0.02
C ALA A 71 -10.68 9.67 0.00
N LYS A 72 -10.09 9.94 1.16
CA LYS A 72 -8.81 10.69 1.25
C LYS A 72 -7.64 9.94 0.64
N ILE A 73 -7.58 8.62 0.82
CA ILE A 73 -6.54 7.78 0.23
C ILE A 73 -6.65 7.81 -1.30
N GLU A 74 -7.85 7.62 -1.84
CA GLU A 74 -8.08 7.66 -3.29
C GLU A 74 -7.72 9.04 -3.85
N GLN A 75 -8.17 10.12 -3.22
CA GLN A 75 -7.80 11.48 -3.62
C GLN A 75 -6.28 11.68 -3.62
N THR A 76 -5.60 11.21 -2.57
CA THR A 76 -4.13 11.31 -2.49
C THR A 76 -3.44 10.55 -3.61
N ILE A 77 -3.94 9.36 -3.97
CA ILE A 77 -3.40 8.58 -5.09
C ILE A 77 -3.60 9.34 -6.41
N ASP A 78 -4.80 9.90 -6.63
CA ASP A 78 -5.11 10.67 -7.83
C ASP A 78 -4.20 11.91 -7.96
N ASP A 79 -4.04 12.67 -6.88
CA ASP A 79 -3.17 13.84 -6.84
C ASP A 79 -1.71 13.46 -7.17
N LEU A 80 -1.21 12.38 -6.57
CA LEU A 80 0.15 11.89 -6.82
C LEU A 80 0.35 11.46 -8.28
N LEU A 81 -0.62 10.78 -8.87
CA LEU A 81 -0.57 10.34 -10.26
C LEU A 81 -0.77 11.47 -11.25
N ALA A 82 -1.54 12.51 -10.90
CA ALA A 82 -1.68 13.72 -11.68
C ALA A 82 -0.38 14.52 -11.72
N ASP A 83 0.29 14.65 -10.57
CA ASP A 83 1.57 15.36 -10.46
C ASP A 83 2.70 14.60 -11.18
N ASN A 84 2.72 13.27 -11.06
CA ASN A 84 3.72 12.44 -11.71
C ASN A 84 3.14 11.08 -12.15
N PRO A 85 2.72 10.96 -13.43
CA PRO A 85 2.15 9.73 -13.98
C PRO A 85 3.08 8.51 -14.00
N LYS A 86 4.38 8.71 -13.76
CA LYS A 86 5.40 7.64 -13.76
C LYS A 86 5.70 7.09 -12.37
N LEU A 87 4.99 7.54 -11.32
CA LEU A 87 5.17 7.02 -9.98
C LEU A 87 4.89 5.51 -9.93
N THR A 88 5.77 4.80 -9.25
CA THR A 88 5.58 3.37 -9.00
C THR A 88 4.67 3.14 -7.78
N THR A 89 4.11 1.93 -7.68
CA THR A 89 3.37 1.50 -6.47
C THR A 89 4.20 1.66 -5.20
N ALA A 90 5.53 1.45 -5.28
CA ALA A 90 6.44 1.60 -4.14
C ALA A 90 6.51 3.07 -3.66
N ASP A 91 6.55 4.03 -4.59
CA ASP A 91 6.61 5.45 -4.25
C ASP A 91 5.30 5.91 -3.62
N ILE A 92 4.17 5.51 -4.19
CA ILE A 92 2.85 5.80 -3.64
C ILE A 92 2.70 5.16 -2.26
N ASN A 93 3.09 3.91 -2.08
CA ASN A 93 3.05 3.22 -0.80
C ASN A 93 3.88 3.92 0.28
N ARG A 94 5.01 4.54 -0.09
CA ARG A 94 5.80 5.35 0.85
C ARG A 94 5.02 6.55 1.38
N VAL A 95 4.28 7.23 0.52
CA VAL A 95 3.43 8.36 0.89
C VAL A 95 2.25 7.90 1.74
N LEU A 96 1.50 6.89 1.27
CA LEU A 96 0.33 6.35 1.96
C LEU A 96 0.68 5.83 3.35
N TYR A 97 1.81 5.12 3.48
CA TYR A 97 2.26 4.65 4.79
C TYR A 97 2.58 5.77 5.77
N ARG A 98 3.20 6.87 5.29
CA ARG A 98 3.52 8.03 6.12
C ARG A 98 2.28 8.81 6.55
N GLN A 99 1.29 8.95 5.67
CA GLN A 99 0.10 9.77 5.90
C GLN A 99 -1.02 8.99 6.58
N PHE A 100 -1.25 7.75 6.15
CA PHE A 100 -2.41 6.95 6.54
C PHE A 100 -2.07 5.64 7.26
N GLY A 101 -0.80 5.24 7.31
CA GLY A 101 -0.40 3.97 7.91
C GLY A 101 -0.78 2.72 7.10
N THR A 102 -1.20 2.90 5.86
CA THR A 102 -1.64 1.81 4.98
C THR A 102 -0.83 1.74 3.69
N ARG A 103 -1.03 0.70 2.91
CA ARG A 103 -0.36 0.44 1.63
C ARG A 103 -1.33 -0.17 0.63
N ILE A 104 -1.03 0.01 -0.65
CA ILE A 104 -1.68 -0.73 -1.74
C ILE A 104 -1.07 -2.14 -1.76
N HIS A 105 -1.94 -3.14 -1.72
CA HIS A 105 -1.57 -4.54 -1.89
C HIS A 105 -2.51 -5.19 -2.90
N ARG A 106 -1.99 -5.68 -4.03
CA ARG A 106 -2.77 -6.32 -5.10
C ARG A 106 -3.96 -5.48 -5.59
N GLY A 107 -3.75 -4.19 -5.75
CA GLY A 107 -4.81 -3.27 -6.20
C GLY A 107 -5.86 -2.96 -5.13
N THR A 108 -5.64 -3.36 -3.88
CA THR A 108 -6.53 -3.07 -2.76
C THR A 108 -5.85 -2.22 -1.71
N VAL A 109 -6.64 -1.51 -0.91
CA VAL A 109 -6.20 -0.81 0.30
C VAL A 109 -7.06 -1.26 1.46
N SER A 110 -6.43 -1.62 2.57
CA SER A 110 -7.12 -2.07 3.78
C SER A 110 -6.93 -1.09 4.93
N TRP A 111 -8.01 -0.89 5.69
CA TRP A 111 -8.03 -0.08 6.89
C TRP A 111 -9.07 -0.62 7.89
N ASN A 112 -8.70 -0.81 9.14
CA ASN A 112 -9.60 -1.29 10.21
C ASN A 112 -10.40 -2.57 9.87
N GLY A 113 -9.76 -3.50 9.14
CA GLY A 113 -10.42 -4.73 8.70
C GLY A 113 -11.31 -4.59 7.46
N GLU A 114 -11.60 -3.37 7.03
CA GLU A 114 -12.27 -3.10 5.76
C GLU A 114 -11.26 -3.00 4.62
N THR A 115 -11.69 -3.35 3.42
CA THR A 115 -10.83 -3.32 2.23
C THR A 115 -11.60 -2.74 1.07
N ILE A 116 -10.99 -1.79 0.36
CA ILE A 116 -11.51 -1.28 -0.92
C ILE A 116 -10.63 -1.74 -2.07
N GLN A 117 -11.24 -1.96 -3.21
CA GLN A 117 -10.58 -2.16 -4.49
C GLN A 117 -10.31 -0.79 -5.12
N LEU A 118 -9.08 -0.55 -5.53
CA LEU A 118 -8.76 0.64 -6.32
C LEU A 118 -9.46 0.59 -7.68
N ARG A 119 -9.75 1.75 -8.23
CA ARG A 119 -10.35 1.87 -9.57
C ARG A 119 -9.46 1.16 -10.61
N PRO A 120 -10.07 0.48 -11.59
CA PRO A 120 -9.33 -0.25 -12.63
C PRO A 120 -8.30 0.61 -13.36
N GLU A 121 -8.65 1.88 -13.62
CA GLU A 121 -7.78 2.85 -14.31
C GLU A 121 -6.50 3.11 -13.51
N VAL A 122 -6.63 3.29 -12.20
CA VAL A 122 -5.50 3.50 -11.27
C VAL A 122 -4.62 2.26 -11.23
N THR A 123 -5.24 1.09 -11.08
CA THR A 123 -4.54 -0.19 -11.04
C THR A 123 -3.74 -0.44 -12.32
N GLU A 124 -4.35 -0.17 -13.48
CA GLU A 124 -3.68 -0.32 -14.77
C GLU A 124 -2.54 0.70 -14.94
N GLN A 125 -2.74 1.96 -14.55
CA GLN A 125 -1.68 2.98 -14.59
C GLN A 125 -0.48 2.59 -13.73
N LEU A 126 -0.71 2.06 -12.53
CA LEU A 126 0.34 1.56 -11.65
C LEU A 126 1.07 0.37 -12.25
N ARG A 127 0.34 -0.53 -12.91
CA ARG A 127 0.92 -1.67 -13.64
C ARG A 127 1.82 -1.20 -14.78
N GLN A 128 1.37 -0.24 -15.57
CA GLN A 128 2.14 0.33 -16.69
C GLN A 128 3.41 1.03 -16.19
N SER A 129 3.31 1.81 -15.10
CA SER A 129 4.46 2.46 -14.48
C SER A 129 5.49 1.44 -13.99
N TYR A 130 5.03 0.34 -13.41
CA TYR A 130 5.90 -0.77 -12.99
C TYR A 130 6.62 -1.42 -14.18
N LEU A 131 5.90 -1.76 -15.26
CA LEU A 131 6.48 -2.37 -16.46
C LEU A 131 7.51 -1.44 -17.10
N THR A 132 7.19 -0.16 -17.24
CA THR A 132 8.09 0.85 -17.78
C THR A 132 9.36 0.98 -16.94
N SER A 133 9.24 0.96 -15.62
CA SER A 133 10.40 1.03 -14.71
C SER A 133 11.34 -0.17 -14.84
N ARG A 134 10.83 -1.30 -15.29
CA ARG A 134 11.59 -2.52 -15.58
C ARG A 134 12.12 -2.60 -17.01
N GLY A 135 11.85 -1.59 -17.86
CA GLY A 135 12.20 -1.60 -19.28
C GLY A 135 11.35 -2.57 -20.11
N ILE A 136 10.23 -3.05 -19.55
CA ILE A 136 9.29 -3.92 -20.25
C ILE A 136 8.28 -3.02 -20.96
N HIS A 137 8.45 -2.85 -22.28
CA HIS A 137 7.46 -2.15 -23.08
C HIS A 137 6.31 -3.09 -23.43
N PRO A 138 5.05 -2.73 -23.13
CA PRO A 138 3.93 -3.51 -23.59
C PRO A 138 3.97 -3.53 -25.13
N SER A 139 4.15 -4.71 -25.69
CA SER A 139 4.04 -4.89 -27.14
C SER A 139 2.60 -4.58 -27.53
N VAL A 140 2.39 -3.45 -28.20
CA VAL A 140 1.11 -3.15 -28.83
C VAL A 140 0.98 -4.12 -29.99
N HIS A 141 0.38 -5.28 -29.74
CA HIS A 141 -0.12 -6.11 -30.81
C HIS A 141 -1.32 -5.39 -31.43
N THR A 142 -1.02 -4.44 -32.31
CA THR A 142 -2.00 -3.98 -33.30
C THR A 142 -2.31 -5.20 -34.16
N ALA A 143 -3.41 -5.88 -33.84
CA ALA A 143 -3.99 -6.88 -34.72
C ALA A 143 -4.53 -6.15 -35.95
N THR A 144 -3.62 -5.74 -36.85
CA THR A 144 -4.01 -5.35 -38.19
C THR A 144 -4.15 -6.65 -38.99
N ASN A 145 -5.27 -7.34 -38.76
CA ASN A 145 -5.71 -8.41 -39.65
C ASN A 145 -6.28 -7.78 -40.92
N ASN A 146 -5.42 -7.23 -41.75
CA ASN A 146 -5.71 -6.96 -43.14
C ASN A 146 -4.74 -7.79 -44.00
N ASN A 147 -4.95 -9.09 -44.02
CA ASN A 147 -4.35 -9.95 -45.04
C ASN A 147 -5.44 -10.25 -46.05
N PRO A 148 -5.38 -9.70 -47.28
CA PRO A 148 -6.27 -10.17 -48.36
C PRO A 148 -5.84 -11.59 -48.73
N MET A 149 -6.82 -12.49 -48.70
CA MET A 149 -6.71 -13.89 -49.05
C MET A 149 -6.11 -14.04 -50.45
N PRO A 150 -4.97 -14.74 -50.65
CA PRO A 150 -4.49 -15.09 -51.98
C PRO A 150 -5.31 -16.25 -52.57
N PRO A 151 -5.49 -16.32 -53.88
CA PRO A 151 -6.32 -17.32 -54.51
C PRO A 151 -5.72 -18.72 -54.41
N GLN A 152 -6.61 -19.69 -54.20
CA GLN A 152 -6.31 -21.12 -54.16
C GLN A 152 -5.64 -21.59 -55.44
N GLY A 153 -4.42 -22.08 -55.32
CA GLY A 153 -3.71 -22.85 -56.32
C GLY A 153 -3.45 -24.25 -55.75
N ASN A 154 -4.05 -25.25 -56.37
CA ASN A 154 -3.79 -26.68 -56.12
C ASN A 154 -2.29 -26.96 -56.29
N ASN A 155 -1.64 -27.58 -55.33
CA ASN A 155 -0.58 -28.53 -55.62
C ASN A 155 -0.35 -29.54 -54.49
N ILE A 156 -0.18 -30.74 -54.96
CA ILE A 156 -0.02 -32.03 -54.31
C ILE A 156 1.37 -32.15 -53.68
N GLY A 157 1.42 -32.74 -52.50
CA GLY A 157 2.47 -33.63 -52.02
C GLY A 157 3.71 -32.98 -51.40
N ASN A 158 3.89 -33.16 -50.11
CA ASN A 158 4.98 -33.92 -49.52
C ASN A 158 4.97 -33.78 -48.03
N ASP A 159 4.92 -34.93 -47.34
CA ASP A 159 5.18 -35.10 -45.95
C ASP A 159 6.49 -34.45 -45.51
N ILE A 160 6.40 -33.44 -44.64
CA ILE A 160 7.48 -33.09 -43.73
C ILE A 160 6.85 -32.85 -42.35
N ARG A 161 7.05 -33.83 -41.52
CA ARG A 161 6.73 -33.82 -40.10
C ARG A 161 7.59 -32.77 -39.39
N VAL A 162 7.10 -31.54 -39.30
CA VAL A 162 7.73 -30.52 -38.46
C VAL A 162 7.17 -30.67 -37.05
N GLN A 163 8.03 -31.08 -36.13
CA GLN A 163 7.77 -31.09 -34.71
C GLN A 163 7.44 -29.66 -34.28
N SER A 164 6.28 -29.49 -33.68
CA SER A 164 5.90 -28.26 -33.00
C SER A 164 6.90 -27.96 -31.89
N PRO A 165 7.46 -26.76 -31.79
CA PRO A 165 8.20 -26.35 -30.60
C PRO A 165 7.24 -26.26 -29.45
N ALA A 166 7.65 -26.84 -28.32
CA ALA A 166 6.97 -26.85 -27.06
C ALA A 166 6.41 -25.47 -26.72
N ASN A 167 5.18 -25.47 -26.29
CA ASN A 167 4.44 -24.37 -25.70
C ASN A 167 5.30 -23.76 -24.59
N VAL A 168 6.05 -22.68 -24.91
CA VAL A 168 6.71 -21.85 -23.92
C VAL A 168 5.57 -21.12 -23.22
N GLY A 169 5.26 -21.60 -22.01
CA GLY A 169 4.24 -21.02 -21.16
C GLY A 169 4.42 -19.51 -21.10
N THR A 170 3.39 -18.80 -21.47
CA THR A 170 3.26 -17.37 -21.16
C THR A 170 3.41 -17.26 -19.65
N ALA A 171 4.61 -16.90 -19.23
CA ALA A 171 4.87 -16.54 -17.85
C ALA A 171 3.82 -15.52 -17.45
N ASP A 172 3.13 -15.82 -16.38
CA ASP A 172 2.02 -15.04 -15.85
C ASP A 172 2.59 -13.71 -15.33
N THR A 173 2.84 -12.76 -16.25
CA THR A 173 3.43 -11.44 -15.97
C THR A 173 2.58 -10.64 -14.99
N ASN A 174 1.32 -11.05 -14.75
CA ASN A 174 0.45 -10.45 -13.77
C ASN A 174 0.82 -10.79 -12.32
N ARG A 175 1.57 -11.87 -12.07
CA ARG A 175 1.98 -12.26 -10.71
C ARG A 175 3.23 -11.54 -10.20
N GLU A 176 4.16 -11.17 -11.10
CA GLU A 176 5.46 -10.61 -10.68
C GLU A 176 5.39 -9.19 -10.11
N TRP A 177 4.53 -8.32 -10.66
CA TRP A 177 4.40 -6.97 -10.13
C TRP A 177 3.71 -6.94 -8.76
N GLU A 178 2.88 -7.94 -8.46
CA GLU A 178 2.23 -8.11 -7.16
C GLU A 178 3.21 -8.53 -6.06
N LEU A 179 4.22 -9.36 -6.39
CA LEU A 179 5.21 -9.86 -5.42
C LEU A 179 6.24 -8.80 -5.01
N ASN A 180 6.62 -7.91 -5.92
CA ASN A 180 7.65 -6.89 -5.64
C ASN A 180 7.11 -5.66 -4.88
N GLY A 181 5.78 -5.47 -4.74
CA GLY A 181 5.19 -4.48 -3.86
C GLY A 181 5.37 -4.81 -2.37
N ASN A 182 5.84 -6.01 -2.07
CA ASN A 182 6.00 -6.53 -0.72
C ASN A 182 7.46 -6.57 -0.27
N MET A 183 8.32 -5.68 -0.82
CA MET A 183 9.63 -5.46 -0.19
C MET A 183 9.36 -4.90 1.20
N ASP A 184 9.58 -5.77 2.16
CA ASP A 184 9.65 -5.48 3.58
C ASP A 184 10.70 -4.39 3.81
N MET A 185 10.27 -3.14 3.73
CA MET A 185 11.02 -2.01 4.23
C MET A 185 10.92 -2.14 5.75
N SER A 186 11.74 -3.02 6.30
CA SER A 186 11.97 -3.07 7.73
C SER A 186 12.32 -1.66 8.22
N VAL A 187 11.68 -1.26 9.29
CA VAL A 187 11.69 0.07 9.89
C VAL A 187 13.08 0.41 10.51
N ASP A 188 14.13 -0.28 10.12
CA ASP A 188 15.46 -0.20 10.75
C ASP A 188 16.33 0.96 10.25
N ASP A 189 15.92 1.71 9.22
CA ASP A 189 16.75 2.80 8.69
C ASP A 189 16.82 4.05 9.59
N GLU A 190 15.87 4.27 10.50
CA GLU A 190 15.96 5.42 11.42
C GLU A 190 16.87 5.15 12.63
N GLU A 191 17.04 3.91 13.02
CA GLU A 191 17.87 3.55 14.19
C GLU A 191 19.37 3.56 13.84
N THR A 192 19.69 3.25 12.60
CA THR A 192 21.09 3.28 12.10
C THR A 192 21.63 4.71 11.99
N GLN A 193 20.79 5.71 11.76
CA GLN A 193 21.23 7.11 11.72
C GLN A 193 21.43 7.73 13.10
N ARG A 194 20.74 7.27 14.14
CA ARG A 194 20.91 7.78 15.52
C ARG A 194 22.24 7.40 16.15
N ASN A 195 22.84 6.30 15.76
CA ASN A 195 24.12 5.82 16.31
C ASN A 195 25.34 6.49 15.68
N LYS A 196 25.18 7.26 14.60
CA LYS A 196 26.29 7.96 13.92
C LYS A 196 26.72 9.28 14.59
N TRP A 197 25.92 9.79 15.53
CA TRP A 197 26.17 11.07 16.22
C TRP A 197 26.59 10.92 17.70
N ARG A 198 26.94 9.71 18.14
CA ARG A 198 27.48 9.45 19.48
C ARG A 198 28.90 8.90 19.40
N ARG A 199 29.81 9.69 18.81
CA ARG A 199 31.25 9.53 19.01
C ARG A 199 31.87 10.90 19.12
#